data_44d48197d4e9a0fc108b257d9079edfe
#
_entry.id   44d48197d4e9a0fc108b257d9079edfe
#
_cell.length_a   1.000
_cell.length_b   1.000
_cell.length_c   1.000
_cell.angle_alpha   90.00
_cell.angle_beta   90.00
_cell.angle_gamma   90.00
#
_symmetry.space_group_name_H-M   'P 1'
#
loop_
_entity.id
_entity.type
_entity.pdbx_description
1 polymer ?
#
loop_
_entity_poly.entity_id
_entity_poly.type
_entity_poly.pdbx_seq_one_letter_code
_entity_poly.pdbx_strand_id
1 'polypeptide(L)'
;MTMEPLLARAAGIVAEIHHSHGIKAALAVRHLQDRFPHWTQAFWQDALTQARWFEEPVVERPVAVSGKAITPARARVLLARSVIPLAYTAIRSWAAERGAGDIVRCYLDQAAADPGYLGHRLSILLALGEAWPMYKDSAHRDLYFDRLTEFILACRFSAVDDVGPPSSVASWREACTAALDHPGFFGHNLICLAWIGRKREGLSERQLRRSLGWVVRAAGTTYPDAEDNVTISPEPGQEMTESCLEAALQELLLRGVNNIHLLTLADAISWLWDALGHEARPFLSGVARHHV
;
A
#
# COMPACT_ATOMS: atom_id res chain seq x y z
N MET A 1 -4.22 12.14 17.92
CA MET A 1 -5.34 12.01 16.93
C MET A 1 -5.86 10.60 16.99
N THR A 2 -7.17 10.41 17.01
CA THR A 2 -7.75 9.06 17.05
C THR A 2 -7.82 8.45 15.66
N MET A 3 -7.63 7.11 15.57
CA MET A 3 -7.63 6.39 14.31
C MET A 3 -9.00 6.27 13.64
N GLU A 4 -10.08 6.28 14.42
CA GLU A 4 -11.43 6.09 13.90
C GLU A 4 -11.83 7.14 12.85
N PRO A 5 -11.66 8.46 13.07
CA PRO A 5 -11.93 9.47 12.04
C PRO A 5 -11.01 9.35 10.81
N LEU A 6 -9.76 8.92 10.97
CA LEU A 6 -8.86 8.71 9.84
C LEU A 6 -9.33 7.57 8.96
N LEU A 7 -9.66 6.42 9.54
CA LEU A 7 -10.17 5.27 8.81
C LEU A 7 -11.53 5.56 8.16
N ALA A 8 -12.40 6.27 8.87
CA ALA A 8 -13.70 6.70 8.34
C ALA A 8 -13.51 7.54 7.06
N ARG A 9 -12.66 8.58 7.13
CA ARG A 9 -12.34 9.40 5.97
C ARG A 9 -11.66 8.59 4.87
N ALA A 10 -10.70 7.71 5.22
CA ALA A 10 -9.98 6.88 4.27
C ALA A 10 -10.90 5.99 3.43
N ALA A 11 -11.95 5.44 4.03
CA ALA A 11 -12.95 4.64 3.31
C ALA A 11 -13.73 5.47 2.27
N GLY A 12 -13.85 6.77 2.49
CA GLY A 12 -14.52 7.69 1.57
C GLY A 12 -13.60 8.28 0.50
N ILE A 13 -12.29 8.27 0.67
CA ILE A 13 -11.35 8.88 -0.29
C ILE A 13 -11.44 8.18 -1.65
N VAL A 14 -11.73 8.96 -2.68
CA VAL A 14 -11.78 8.50 -4.08
C VAL A 14 -10.38 8.46 -4.64
N ALA A 15 -10.02 7.38 -5.31
CA ALA A 15 -8.72 7.27 -5.94
C ALA A 15 -8.73 8.00 -7.30
N GLU A 16 -7.95 9.07 -7.43
CA GLU A 16 -7.82 9.83 -8.69
C GLU A 16 -7.16 8.99 -9.81
N ILE A 17 -6.34 8.01 -9.46
CA ILE A 17 -5.57 7.19 -10.39
C ILE A 17 -5.97 5.69 -10.27
N HIS A 18 -7.22 5.40 -10.07
CA HIS A 18 -7.74 4.03 -9.99
C HIS A 18 -7.20 3.16 -8.85
N HIS A 19 -6.56 3.73 -7.81
CA HIS A 19 -6.03 2.99 -6.67
C HIS A 19 -6.42 3.61 -5.33
N SER A 20 -6.89 2.79 -4.40
CA SER A 20 -7.34 3.20 -3.05
C SER A 20 -6.16 3.55 -2.13
N HIS A 21 -5.47 4.66 -2.39
CA HIS A 21 -4.33 5.11 -1.59
C HIS A 21 -4.74 5.54 -0.18
N GLY A 22 -5.95 6.08 0.00
CA GLY A 22 -6.40 6.62 1.28
C GLY A 22 -6.33 5.61 2.43
N ILE A 23 -6.82 4.38 2.21
CA ILE A 23 -6.77 3.33 3.24
C ILE A 23 -5.33 2.95 3.57
N LYS A 24 -4.45 2.80 2.56
CA LYS A 24 -3.03 2.50 2.76
C LYS A 24 -2.32 3.61 3.55
N ALA A 25 -2.62 4.88 3.25
CA ALA A 25 -2.05 6.02 3.96
C ALA A 25 -2.57 6.14 5.41
N ALA A 26 -3.84 5.87 5.66
CA ALA A 26 -4.37 5.83 7.03
C ALA A 26 -3.68 4.74 7.88
N LEU A 27 -3.41 3.57 7.31
CA LEU A 27 -2.63 2.53 7.97
C LEU A 27 -1.19 2.97 8.23
N ALA A 28 -0.57 3.66 7.29
CA ALA A 28 0.78 4.21 7.47
C ALA A 28 0.83 5.18 8.67
N VAL A 29 -0.14 6.09 8.77
CA VAL A 29 -0.25 6.97 9.95
C VAL A 29 -0.40 6.17 11.23
N ARG A 30 -1.24 5.13 11.24
CA ARG A 30 -1.40 4.26 12.41
C ARG A 30 -0.10 3.60 12.83
N HIS A 31 0.62 2.98 11.88
CA HIS A 31 1.89 2.31 12.19
C HIS A 31 2.92 3.28 12.76
N LEU A 32 2.98 4.48 12.20
CA LEU A 32 3.88 5.53 12.70
C LEU A 32 3.44 6.05 14.08
N GLN A 33 2.14 6.16 14.37
CA GLN A 33 1.63 6.50 15.70
C GLN A 33 1.94 5.43 16.73
N ASP A 34 1.83 4.15 16.36
CA ASP A 34 2.16 3.02 17.24
C ASP A 34 3.67 3.01 17.56
N ARG A 35 4.53 3.38 16.60
CA ARG A 35 5.98 3.48 16.79
C ARG A 35 6.42 4.74 17.53
N PHE A 36 5.83 5.88 17.22
CA PHE A 36 6.18 7.20 17.79
C PHE A 36 5.00 7.81 18.55
N PRO A 37 4.56 7.20 19.67
CA PRO A 37 3.36 7.62 20.39
C PRO A 37 3.49 9.00 21.03
N HIS A 38 4.72 9.54 21.12
CA HIS A 38 5.01 10.87 21.67
C HIS A 38 4.83 11.99 20.63
N TRP A 39 4.65 11.70 19.34
CA TRP A 39 4.35 12.73 18.35
C TRP A 39 2.99 13.36 18.60
N THR A 40 2.99 14.69 18.69
CA THR A 40 1.83 15.45 19.11
C THR A 40 0.69 15.47 18.09
N GLN A 41 -0.50 15.82 18.55
CA GLN A 41 -1.63 16.03 17.63
C GLN A 41 -1.36 17.15 16.63
N ALA A 42 -0.67 18.23 17.04
CA ALA A 42 -0.29 19.32 16.15
C ALA A 42 0.65 18.84 15.05
N PHE A 43 1.67 18.04 15.40
CA PHE A 43 2.56 17.43 14.40
C PHE A 43 1.79 16.62 13.34
N TRP A 44 0.83 15.78 13.77
CA TRP A 44 0.03 15.00 12.83
C TRP A 44 -0.88 15.85 11.96
N GLN A 45 -1.41 16.96 12.50
CA GLN A 45 -2.20 17.90 11.70
C GLN A 45 -1.36 18.52 10.59
N ASP A 46 -0.13 18.94 10.90
CA ASP A 46 0.81 19.54 9.94
C ASP A 46 1.25 18.49 8.90
N ALA A 47 1.61 17.28 9.31
CA ALA A 47 1.99 16.19 8.43
C ALA A 47 0.87 15.79 7.45
N LEU A 48 -0.38 15.71 7.92
CA LEU A 48 -1.52 15.42 7.06
C LEU A 48 -1.84 16.58 6.11
N THR A 49 -1.61 17.81 6.53
CA THR A 49 -1.74 19.00 5.67
C THR A 49 -0.67 18.96 4.58
N GLN A 50 0.59 18.69 4.93
CA GLN A 50 1.68 18.52 3.97
C GLN A 50 1.38 17.40 2.96
N ALA A 51 0.87 16.27 3.43
CA ALA A 51 0.46 15.15 2.57
C ALA A 51 -0.81 15.41 1.75
N ARG A 52 -1.42 16.60 1.84
CA ARG A 52 -2.69 16.97 1.19
C ARG A 52 -3.86 16.03 1.54
N TRP A 53 -3.78 15.37 2.68
CA TRP A 53 -4.80 14.42 3.12
C TRP A 53 -6.22 15.02 3.14
N PHE A 54 -6.35 16.27 3.55
CA PHE A 54 -7.64 16.95 3.66
C PHE A 54 -8.18 17.46 2.33
N GLU A 55 -7.35 17.53 1.28
CA GLU A 55 -7.72 17.93 -0.07
C GLU A 55 -8.23 16.74 -0.90
N GLU A 56 -7.95 15.50 -0.47
CA GLU A 56 -8.43 14.30 -1.16
C GLU A 56 -9.97 14.30 -1.22
N PRO A 57 -10.55 14.09 -2.41
CA PRO A 57 -11.99 14.08 -2.58
C PRO A 57 -12.62 12.90 -1.86
N VAL A 58 -13.76 13.13 -1.18
CA VAL A 58 -14.43 12.14 -0.33
C VAL A 58 -15.85 11.88 -0.82
N VAL A 59 -16.21 10.62 -0.93
CA VAL A 59 -17.61 10.16 -1.09
C VAL A 59 -18.15 9.83 0.30
N GLU A 60 -19.22 10.52 0.68
CA GLU A 60 -19.83 10.35 2.01
C GLU A 60 -20.83 9.19 2.07
N ARG A 61 -21.36 8.76 0.95
CA ARG A 61 -22.41 7.73 0.90
C ARG A 61 -21.98 6.57 0.02
N PRO A 62 -22.15 5.34 0.51
CA PRO A 62 -21.85 4.15 -0.27
C PRO A 62 -22.78 4.04 -1.49
N VAL A 63 -22.31 3.33 -2.50
CA VAL A 63 -23.11 2.99 -3.68
C VAL A 63 -24.29 2.14 -3.24
N ALA A 64 -25.49 2.55 -3.62
CA ALA A 64 -26.70 1.77 -3.37
C ALA A 64 -26.63 0.44 -4.15
N VAL A 65 -26.80 -0.65 -3.43
CA VAL A 65 -26.86 -1.99 -4.04
C VAL A 65 -28.24 -2.59 -3.90
N SER A 66 -28.69 -3.27 -4.93
CA SER A 66 -29.97 -3.94 -4.95
C SER A 66 -29.87 -5.22 -5.77
N GLY A 67 -30.82 -6.13 -5.55
CA GLY A 67 -30.89 -7.37 -6.29
C GLY A 67 -30.65 -8.63 -5.46
N LYS A 68 -30.61 -9.78 -6.14
CA LYS A 68 -30.36 -11.08 -5.51
C LYS A 68 -28.87 -11.23 -5.16
N ALA A 69 -28.60 -12.00 -4.11
CA ALA A 69 -27.24 -12.40 -3.74
C ALA A 69 -26.51 -13.06 -4.92
N ILE A 70 -25.25 -12.71 -5.07
CA ILE A 70 -24.37 -13.17 -6.15
C ILE A 70 -23.31 -14.09 -5.56
N THR A 71 -23.20 -15.32 -6.09
CA THR A 71 -22.20 -16.29 -5.61
C THR A 71 -20.78 -15.80 -5.89
N PRO A 72 -19.77 -16.20 -5.07
CA PRO A 72 -18.37 -15.80 -5.28
C PRO A 72 -17.83 -16.12 -6.69
N ALA A 73 -18.18 -17.27 -7.25
CA ALA A 73 -17.76 -17.64 -8.60
C ALA A 73 -18.33 -16.68 -9.67
N ARG A 74 -19.60 -16.30 -9.57
CA ARG A 74 -20.21 -15.33 -10.47
C ARG A 74 -19.66 -13.91 -10.20
N ALA A 75 -19.39 -13.56 -8.96
CA ALA A 75 -18.78 -12.28 -8.59
C ALA A 75 -17.44 -12.08 -9.30
N ARG A 76 -16.55 -13.08 -9.31
CA ARG A 76 -15.27 -13.04 -10.05
C ARG A 76 -15.45 -12.73 -11.53
N VAL A 77 -16.44 -13.35 -12.18
CA VAL A 77 -16.71 -13.10 -13.60
C VAL A 77 -17.21 -11.66 -13.84
N LEU A 78 -18.10 -11.16 -12.98
CA LEU A 78 -18.63 -9.80 -13.08
C LEU A 78 -17.54 -8.74 -12.86
N LEU A 79 -16.66 -8.95 -11.87
CA LEU A 79 -15.55 -8.08 -11.57
C LEU A 79 -14.53 -8.07 -12.71
N ALA A 80 -14.12 -9.24 -13.21
CA ALA A 80 -13.17 -9.35 -14.32
C ALA A 80 -13.69 -8.70 -15.62
N ARG A 81 -15.02 -8.66 -15.81
CA ARG A 81 -15.67 -8.02 -16.96
C ARG A 81 -16.09 -6.58 -16.68
N SER A 82 -15.79 -6.03 -15.52
CA SER A 82 -16.15 -4.68 -15.09
C SER A 82 -17.64 -4.36 -15.26
N VAL A 83 -18.51 -5.30 -14.87
CA VAL A 83 -19.97 -5.14 -15.01
C VAL A 83 -20.49 -4.24 -13.87
N ILE A 84 -20.38 -2.94 -14.05
CA ILE A 84 -20.90 -1.91 -13.14
C ILE A 84 -22.39 -1.70 -13.46
N PRO A 85 -23.30 -1.59 -12.47
CA PRO A 85 -23.14 -1.52 -11.02
C PRO A 85 -23.13 -2.88 -10.30
N LEU A 86 -23.36 -4.01 -10.99
CA LEU A 86 -23.44 -5.33 -10.35
C LEU A 86 -22.18 -5.74 -9.60
N ALA A 87 -21.01 -5.17 -9.95
CA ALA A 87 -19.75 -5.40 -9.25
C ALA A 87 -19.84 -5.05 -7.75
N TYR A 88 -20.51 -3.96 -7.40
CA TYR A 88 -20.71 -3.55 -6.00
C TYR A 88 -21.61 -4.53 -5.24
N THR A 89 -22.69 -4.99 -5.85
CA THR A 89 -23.54 -6.05 -5.28
C THR A 89 -22.75 -7.35 -5.12
N ALA A 90 -21.91 -7.68 -6.11
CA ALA A 90 -21.11 -8.91 -6.12
C ALA A 90 -20.10 -8.95 -4.96
N ILE A 91 -19.37 -7.87 -4.72
CA ILE A 91 -18.41 -7.78 -3.60
C ILE A 91 -19.12 -7.90 -2.26
N ARG A 92 -20.24 -7.17 -2.04
CA ARG A 92 -20.97 -7.26 -0.78
C ARG A 92 -21.60 -8.63 -0.56
N SER A 93 -22.14 -9.26 -1.61
CA SER A 93 -22.67 -10.63 -1.54
C SER A 93 -21.57 -11.65 -1.18
N TRP A 94 -20.39 -11.52 -1.82
CA TRP A 94 -19.24 -12.38 -1.55
C TRP A 94 -18.73 -12.20 -0.11
N ALA A 95 -18.58 -10.94 0.32
CA ALA A 95 -18.14 -10.63 1.67
C ALA A 95 -19.14 -11.14 2.74
N ALA A 96 -20.45 -11.06 2.47
CA ALA A 96 -21.48 -11.60 3.37
C ALA A 96 -21.43 -13.13 3.47
N GLU A 97 -21.09 -13.84 2.37
CA GLU A 97 -21.01 -15.32 2.35
C GLU A 97 -19.70 -15.84 2.96
N ARG A 98 -18.53 -15.20 2.66
CA ARG A 98 -17.21 -15.76 2.98
C ARG A 98 -16.26 -14.79 3.69
N GLY A 99 -16.68 -13.55 3.91
CA GLY A 99 -15.86 -12.51 4.50
C GLY A 99 -14.94 -11.82 3.49
N ALA A 100 -14.53 -10.57 3.79
CA ALA A 100 -13.66 -9.77 2.94
C ALA A 100 -12.26 -10.38 2.77
N GLY A 101 -11.76 -11.09 3.79
CA GLY A 101 -10.47 -11.79 3.70
C GLY A 101 -10.43 -12.88 2.62
N ASP A 102 -11.58 -13.49 2.28
CA ASP A 102 -11.67 -14.44 1.17
C ASP A 102 -11.46 -13.77 -0.19
N ILE A 103 -12.02 -12.58 -0.34
CA ILE A 103 -11.86 -11.76 -1.54
C ILE A 103 -10.38 -11.39 -1.74
N VAL A 104 -9.71 -10.90 -0.68
CA VAL A 104 -8.30 -10.55 -0.72
C VAL A 104 -7.45 -11.76 -1.10
N ARG A 105 -7.65 -12.91 -0.45
CA ARG A 105 -6.92 -14.16 -0.76
C ARG A 105 -7.11 -14.61 -2.20
N CYS A 106 -8.32 -14.44 -2.74
CA CYS A 106 -8.63 -14.84 -4.12
C CYS A 106 -7.78 -14.10 -5.15
N TYR A 107 -7.47 -12.82 -4.93
CA TYR A 107 -6.69 -12.02 -5.87
C TYR A 107 -5.20 -11.97 -5.56
N LEU A 108 -4.77 -12.52 -4.41
CA LEU A 108 -3.39 -12.39 -3.95
C LEU A 108 -2.38 -13.09 -4.86
N ASP A 109 -2.72 -14.24 -5.45
CA ASP A 109 -1.83 -14.92 -6.40
C ASP A 109 -1.57 -14.09 -7.67
N GLN A 110 -2.60 -13.43 -8.18
CA GLN A 110 -2.48 -12.55 -9.34
C GLN A 110 -1.71 -11.28 -9.00
N ALA A 111 -2.01 -10.66 -7.85
CA ALA A 111 -1.30 -9.47 -7.38
C ALA A 111 0.18 -9.76 -7.09
N ALA A 112 0.53 -10.93 -6.57
CA ALA A 112 1.91 -11.35 -6.33
C ALA A 112 2.67 -11.68 -7.62
N ALA A 113 1.97 -12.17 -8.66
CA ALA A 113 2.57 -12.47 -9.95
C ALA A 113 2.82 -11.22 -10.80
N ASP A 114 1.89 -10.28 -10.74
CA ASP A 114 1.98 -8.97 -11.38
C ASP A 114 1.51 -7.88 -10.40
N PRO A 115 2.40 -7.36 -9.56
CA PRO A 115 2.09 -6.25 -8.66
C PRO A 115 1.66 -4.95 -9.36
N GLY A 116 1.71 -4.92 -10.68
CA GLY A 116 1.27 -3.80 -11.50
C GLY A 116 2.21 -2.59 -11.45
N TYR A 117 1.72 -1.47 -11.98
CA TYR A 117 2.47 -0.22 -11.97
C TYR A 117 2.84 0.16 -10.53
N LEU A 118 4.12 0.39 -10.28
CA LEU A 118 4.69 0.78 -8.98
C LEU A 118 4.33 -0.17 -7.81
N GLY A 119 3.95 -1.43 -8.08
CA GLY A 119 3.58 -2.38 -7.03
C GLY A 119 2.21 -2.14 -6.37
N HIS A 120 1.39 -1.28 -6.95
CA HIS A 120 0.11 -0.87 -6.36
C HIS A 120 -0.87 -2.03 -6.19
N ARG A 121 -0.96 -2.96 -7.17
CA ARG A 121 -1.88 -4.10 -7.07
C ARG A 121 -1.62 -4.94 -5.81
N LEU A 122 -0.36 -5.16 -5.47
CA LEU A 122 0.01 -5.97 -4.32
C LEU A 122 -0.07 -5.15 -3.03
N SER A 123 0.62 -4.00 -2.97
CA SER A 123 0.72 -3.20 -1.73
C SER A 123 -0.64 -2.70 -1.24
N ILE A 124 -1.53 -2.28 -2.16
CA ILE A 124 -2.88 -1.84 -1.79
C ILE A 124 -3.78 -3.02 -1.42
N LEU A 125 -3.69 -4.15 -2.13
CA LEU A 125 -4.46 -5.34 -1.75
C LEU A 125 -4.11 -5.83 -0.33
N LEU A 126 -2.82 -5.85 0.01
CA LEU A 126 -2.35 -6.19 1.36
C LEU A 126 -2.85 -5.18 2.40
N ALA A 127 -2.82 -3.88 2.08
CA ALA A 127 -3.34 -2.82 2.94
C ALA A 127 -4.86 -2.95 3.16
N LEU A 128 -5.62 -3.21 2.11
CA LEU A 128 -7.07 -3.45 2.21
C LEU A 128 -7.36 -4.67 3.11
N GLY A 129 -6.60 -5.76 2.96
CA GLY A 129 -6.72 -6.93 3.82
C GLY A 129 -6.43 -6.63 5.30
N GLU A 130 -5.45 -5.77 5.59
CA GLU A 130 -5.14 -5.32 6.94
C GLU A 130 -6.21 -4.42 7.54
N ALA A 131 -6.73 -3.49 6.75
CA ALA A 131 -7.69 -2.50 7.22
C ALA A 131 -9.07 -3.09 7.52
N TRP A 132 -9.47 -4.16 6.83
CA TRP A 132 -10.82 -4.73 6.95
C TRP A 132 -11.31 -4.92 8.39
N PRO A 133 -10.56 -5.56 9.31
CA PRO A 133 -11.02 -5.81 10.67
C PRO A 133 -11.26 -4.53 11.49
N MET A 134 -10.77 -3.38 11.01
CA MET A 134 -10.88 -2.10 11.70
C MET A 134 -12.20 -1.39 11.42
N TYR A 135 -12.86 -1.71 10.32
CA TYR A 135 -14.15 -1.14 9.95
C TYR A 135 -15.28 -1.89 10.67
N LYS A 136 -15.68 -1.38 11.84
CA LYS A 136 -16.72 -2.01 12.69
C LYS A 136 -18.12 -1.49 12.41
N ASP A 137 -18.23 -0.21 12.08
CA ASP A 137 -19.48 0.44 11.74
C ASP A 137 -19.94 0.06 10.31
N SER A 138 -21.28 -0.11 10.13
CA SER A 138 -21.85 -0.58 8.85
C SER A 138 -21.65 0.40 7.70
N ALA A 139 -21.78 1.70 7.95
CA ALA A 139 -21.66 2.71 6.89
C ALA A 139 -20.21 2.77 6.36
N HIS A 140 -19.22 2.73 7.25
CA HIS A 140 -17.82 2.70 6.85
C HIS A 140 -17.42 1.35 6.20
N ARG A 141 -18.03 0.24 6.60
CA ARG A 141 -17.87 -1.05 5.89
C ARG A 141 -18.36 -0.98 4.45
N ASP A 142 -19.48 -0.35 4.23
CA ASP A 142 -20.02 -0.21 2.89
C ASP A 142 -19.14 0.67 2.00
N LEU A 143 -18.62 1.77 2.52
CA LEU A 143 -17.62 2.60 1.83
C LEU A 143 -16.31 1.82 1.56
N TYR A 144 -15.84 1.02 2.54
CA TYR A 144 -14.69 0.13 2.33
C TYR A 144 -14.94 -0.86 1.18
N PHE A 145 -16.15 -1.46 1.11
CA PHE A 145 -16.47 -2.37 0.00
C PHE A 145 -16.52 -1.65 -1.35
N ASP A 146 -16.93 -0.40 -1.38
CA ASP A 146 -16.85 0.40 -2.60
C ASP A 146 -15.40 0.58 -3.05
N ARG A 147 -14.50 0.96 -2.13
CA ARG A 147 -13.06 1.09 -2.44
C ARG A 147 -12.44 -0.24 -2.88
N LEU A 148 -12.78 -1.35 -2.22
CA LEU A 148 -12.34 -2.67 -2.63
C LEU A 148 -12.84 -3.05 -4.03
N THR A 149 -14.11 -2.73 -4.33
CA THR A 149 -14.70 -2.96 -5.67
C THR A 149 -13.97 -2.17 -6.74
N GLU A 150 -13.80 -0.87 -6.54
CA GLU A 150 -13.13 0.03 -7.48
C GLU A 150 -11.67 -0.39 -7.70
N PHE A 151 -10.98 -0.75 -6.63
CA PHE A 151 -9.61 -1.27 -6.71
C PHE A 151 -9.54 -2.53 -7.58
N ILE A 152 -10.41 -3.52 -7.33
CA ILE A 152 -10.42 -4.78 -8.11
C ILE A 152 -10.74 -4.50 -9.58
N LEU A 153 -11.71 -3.62 -9.86
CA LEU A 153 -12.06 -3.23 -11.22
C LEU A 153 -10.88 -2.53 -11.94
N ALA A 154 -10.21 -1.62 -11.26
CA ALA A 154 -9.05 -0.88 -11.79
C ALA A 154 -7.88 -1.82 -12.07
N CYS A 155 -7.65 -2.81 -11.21
CA CYS A 155 -6.58 -3.80 -11.38
C CYS A 155 -6.82 -4.78 -12.53
N ARG A 156 -8.07 -4.92 -13.01
CA ARG A 156 -8.45 -5.85 -14.10
C ARG A 156 -7.98 -7.29 -13.85
N PHE A 157 -8.15 -7.77 -12.61
CA PHE A 157 -7.83 -9.16 -12.29
C PHE A 157 -8.64 -10.15 -13.13
N SER A 158 -8.04 -11.28 -13.49
CA SER A 158 -8.70 -12.35 -14.23
C SER A 158 -9.76 -13.06 -13.38
N ALA A 159 -10.80 -13.57 -14.03
CA ALA A 159 -11.79 -14.45 -13.38
C ALA A 159 -11.23 -15.86 -13.06
N VAL A 160 -10.13 -16.25 -13.70
CA VAL A 160 -9.47 -17.54 -13.51
C VAL A 160 -8.11 -17.37 -12.87
N ASP A 161 -7.68 -18.38 -12.09
CA ASP A 161 -6.40 -18.37 -11.37
C ASP A 161 -5.23 -18.84 -12.26
N ASP A 162 -5.31 -18.59 -13.56
CA ASP A 162 -4.20 -18.90 -14.46
C ASP A 162 -3.11 -17.84 -14.31
N VAL A 163 -2.27 -18.06 -13.34
CA VAL A 163 -1.07 -17.28 -13.13
C VAL A 163 0.10 -18.08 -13.66
N GLY A 164 0.50 -17.78 -14.89
CA GLY A 164 1.64 -18.41 -15.57
C GLY A 164 2.90 -18.58 -14.69
N PRO A 165 3.95 -19.20 -15.19
CA PRO A 165 5.21 -19.32 -14.45
C PRO A 165 5.72 -17.94 -14.03
N PRO A 166 6.44 -17.83 -12.91
CA PRO A 166 6.98 -16.54 -12.49
C PRO A 166 7.96 -16.00 -13.53
N SER A 167 7.81 -14.74 -13.91
CA SER A 167 8.75 -14.06 -14.81
C SER A 167 10.11 -13.83 -14.15
N SER A 168 10.13 -13.77 -12.81
CA SER A 168 11.34 -13.73 -12.00
C SER A 168 11.02 -14.20 -10.59
N VAL A 169 12.03 -14.72 -9.90
CA VAL A 169 12.00 -15.04 -8.46
C VAL A 169 13.27 -14.47 -7.84
N ALA A 170 13.16 -14.00 -6.61
CA ALA A 170 14.30 -13.50 -5.86
C ALA A 170 14.17 -13.87 -4.38
N SER A 171 15.30 -13.85 -3.69
CA SER A 171 15.35 -13.94 -2.24
C SER A 171 15.02 -12.58 -1.60
N TRP A 172 14.72 -12.62 -0.30
CA TRP A 172 14.53 -11.39 0.50
C TRP A 172 15.76 -10.46 0.41
N ARG A 173 16.95 -11.03 0.53
CA ARG A 173 18.23 -10.28 0.48
C ARG A 173 18.37 -9.53 -0.86
N GLU A 174 18.19 -10.22 -1.97
CA GLU A 174 18.29 -9.61 -3.31
C GLU A 174 17.30 -8.46 -3.51
N ALA A 175 16.05 -8.65 -3.07
CA ALA A 175 15.03 -7.63 -3.17
C ALA A 175 15.34 -6.41 -2.27
N CYS A 176 15.87 -6.64 -1.05
CA CYS A 176 16.29 -5.57 -0.17
C CYS A 176 17.42 -4.74 -0.76
N THR A 177 18.49 -5.40 -1.24
CA THR A 177 19.62 -4.72 -1.88
C THR A 177 19.13 -3.89 -3.07
N ALA A 178 18.36 -4.50 -3.97
CA ALA A 178 17.85 -3.81 -5.15
C ALA A 178 16.98 -2.59 -4.82
N ALA A 179 16.08 -2.71 -3.84
CA ALA A 179 15.19 -1.61 -3.46
C ALA A 179 15.91 -0.49 -2.68
N LEU A 180 16.98 -0.79 -1.95
CA LEU A 180 17.80 0.22 -1.28
C LEU A 180 18.64 1.00 -2.28
N ASP A 181 19.24 0.33 -3.26
CA ASP A 181 20.04 0.96 -4.31
C ASP A 181 19.15 1.81 -5.24
N HIS A 182 17.95 1.33 -5.54
CA HIS A 182 16.99 1.96 -6.44
C HIS A 182 15.59 1.98 -5.80
N PRO A 183 15.29 2.96 -4.95
CA PRO A 183 14.00 3.05 -4.26
C PRO A 183 12.80 3.23 -5.20
N GLY A 184 13.04 3.64 -6.44
CA GLY A 184 12.02 3.90 -7.44
C GLY A 184 11.27 5.23 -7.22
N PHE A 185 10.42 5.58 -8.16
CA PHE A 185 9.58 6.77 -8.10
C PHE A 185 8.85 6.89 -6.76
N PHE A 186 9.03 7.99 -6.04
CA PHE A 186 8.51 8.19 -4.67
C PHE A 186 8.78 7.02 -3.70
N GLY A 187 9.87 6.28 -3.86
CA GLY A 187 10.20 5.17 -2.98
C GLY A 187 9.29 3.95 -3.11
N HIS A 188 8.59 3.77 -4.23
CA HIS A 188 7.59 2.70 -4.40
C HIS A 188 8.16 1.30 -4.25
N ASN A 189 9.43 1.07 -4.62
CA ASN A 189 10.08 -0.22 -4.43
C ASN A 189 10.23 -0.54 -2.93
N LEU A 190 10.58 0.45 -2.10
CA LEU A 190 10.63 0.32 -0.64
C LEU A 190 9.24 0.15 -0.04
N ILE A 191 8.26 0.92 -0.50
CA ILE A 191 6.86 0.81 -0.04
C ILE A 191 6.34 -0.61 -0.31
N CYS A 192 6.55 -1.13 -1.52
CA CYS A 192 6.12 -2.48 -1.88
C CYS A 192 6.86 -3.54 -1.05
N LEU A 193 8.19 -3.41 -0.91
CA LEU A 193 9.03 -4.30 -0.10
C LEU A 193 8.58 -4.33 1.36
N ALA A 194 8.28 -3.17 1.97
CA ALA A 194 7.79 -3.07 3.34
C ALA A 194 6.45 -3.82 3.52
N TRP A 195 5.52 -3.66 2.59
CA TRP A 195 4.25 -4.38 2.63
C TRP A 195 4.43 -5.89 2.47
N ILE A 196 5.29 -6.35 1.54
CA ILE A 196 5.63 -7.76 1.37
C ILE A 196 6.23 -8.32 2.66
N GLY A 197 7.21 -7.63 3.24
CA GLY A 197 7.89 -8.06 4.45
C GLY A 197 6.96 -8.13 5.67
N ARG A 198 6.12 -7.10 5.87
CA ARG A 198 5.14 -7.02 6.95
C ARG A 198 4.10 -8.15 6.88
N LYS A 199 3.76 -8.60 5.68
CA LYS A 199 2.74 -9.65 5.44
C LYS A 199 3.32 -11.00 5.05
N ARG A 200 4.64 -11.18 5.10
CA ARG A 200 5.32 -12.38 4.60
C ARG A 200 4.81 -13.69 5.19
N GLU A 201 4.39 -13.70 6.46
CA GLU A 201 3.86 -14.90 7.13
C GLU A 201 2.50 -15.34 6.57
N GLY A 202 1.74 -14.42 6.00
CA GLY A 202 0.46 -14.68 5.33
C GLY A 202 0.59 -15.00 3.84
N LEU A 203 1.79 -14.91 3.27
CA LEU A 203 2.08 -15.23 1.88
C LEU A 203 2.60 -16.66 1.76
N SER A 204 2.14 -17.41 0.75
CA SER A 204 2.80 -18.66 0.38
C SER A 204 4.22 -18.38 -0.13
N GLU A 205 5.11 -19.38 -0.08
CA GLU A 205 6.47 -19.24 -0.59
C GLU A 205 6.48 -18.81 -2.07
N ARG A 206 5.55 -19.32 -2.87
CA ARG A 206 5.38 -18.95 -4.28
C ARG A 206 5.01 -17.47 -4.43
N GLN A 207 4.03 -16.97 -3.65
CA GLN A 207 3.63 -15.57 -3.66
C GLN A 207 4.79 -14.66 -3.23
N LEU A 208 5.46 -15.02 -2.13
CA LEU A 208 6.59 -14.27 -1.61
C LEU A 208 7.71 -14.13 -2.65
N ARG A 209 8.17 -15.26 -3.22
CA ARG A 209 9.25 -15.25 -4.22
C ARG A 209 8.91 -14.46 -5.48
N ARG A 210 7.66 -14.54 -5.95
CA ARG A 210 7.18 -13.75 -7.09
C ARG A 210 7.19 -12.26 -6.81
N SER A 211 6.65 -11.88 -5.65
CA SER A 211 6.60 -10.48 -5.21
C SER A 211 8.01 -9.89 -5.07
N LEU A 212 8.95 -10.63 -4.47
CA LEU A 212 10.34 -10.21 -4.35
C LEU A 212 11.03 -10.10 -5.71
N GLY A 213 10.79 -11.06 -6.61
CA GLY A 213 11.29 -11.00 -7.98
C GLY A 213 10.78 -9.80 -8.76
N TRP A 214 9.55 -9.36 -8.50
CA TRP A 214 9.04 -8.11 -9.06
C TRP A 214 9.80 -6.90 -8.51
N VAL A 215 10.08 -6.82 -7.21
CA VAL A 215 10.86 -5.72 -6.60
C VAL A 215 12.22 -5.58 -7.27
N VAL A 216 12.92 -6.71 -7.48
CA VAL A 216 14.23 -6.71 -8.17
C VAL A 216 14.12 -6.19 -9.60
N ARG A 217 13.08 -6.62 -10.35
CA ARG A 217 12.86 -6.10 -11.72
C ARG A 217 12.50 -4.62 -11.72
N ALA A 218 11.63 -4.19 -10.82
CA ALA A 218 11.21 -2.79 -10.72
C ALA A 218 12.40 -1.89 -10.39
N ALA A 219 13.28 -2.32 -9.50
CA ALA A 219 14.52 -1.62 -9.18
C ALA A 219 15.48 -1.50 -10.39
N GLY A 220 15.46 -2.49 -11.30
CA GLY A 220 16.23 -2.43 -12.56
C GLY A 220 15.55 -1.66 -13.70
N THR A 221 14.35 -1.10 -13.48
CA THR A 221 13.63 -0.35 -14.50
C THR A 221 14.16 1.09 -14.58
N THR A 222 14.49 1.56 -15.79
CA THR A 222 14.83 2.96 -16.03
C THR A 222 13.57 3.71 -16.44
N TYR A 223 13.27 4.79 -15.74
CA TYR A 223 12.15 5.67 -16.07
C TYR A 223 12.57 6.72 -17.11
N PRO A 224 11.63 7.20 -17.97
CA PRO A 224 11.94 8.21 -18.99
C PRO A 224 12.47 9.52 -18.40
N ASP A 225 11.92 9.94 -17.26
CA ASP A 225 12.35 11.14 -16.57
C ASP A 225 13.51 10.83 -15.63
N ALA A 226 14.60 11.61 -15.75
CA ALA A 226 15.82 11.37 -14.99
C ALA A 226 15.60 11.49 -13.47
N GLU A 227 14.70 12.39 -13.07
CA GLU A 227 14.35 12.62 -11.65
C GLU A 227 13.68 11.41 -10.99
N ASP A 228 13.06 10.55 -11.78
CA ASP A 228 12.42 9.31 -11.29
C ASP A 228 13.42 8.16 -11.07
N ASN A 229 14.64 8.28 -11.60
CA ASN A 229 15.71 7.29 -11.48
C ASN A 229 16.56 7.55 -10.24
N VAL A 230 15.96 7.46 -9.07
CA VAL A 230 16.61 7.75 -7.79
C VAL A 230 17.63 6.67 -7.48
N THR A 231 18.88 7.08 -7.23
CA THR A 231 19.94 6.23 -6.69
C THR A 231 20.47 6.86 -5.41
N ILE A 232 20.49 6.12 -4.33
CA ILE A 232 20.94 6.60 -3.04
C ILE A 232 22.36 6.12 -2.78
N SER A 233 23.26 7.07 -2.57
CA SER A 233 24.63 6.80 -2.09
C SER A 233 24.73 7.17 -0.62
N PRO A 234 24.88 6.22 0.29
CA PRO A 234 24.98 6.54 1.72
C PRO A 234 26.29 7.26 2.03
N GLU A 235 26.24 8.22 2.93
CA GLU A 235 27.45 8.83 3.46
C GLU A 235 28.20 7.83 4.36
N PRO A 236 29.46 7.54 4.09
CA PRO A 236 30.22 6.59 4.90
C PRO A 236 30.52 7.15 6.31
N GLY A 237 30.41 6.29 7.31
CA GLY A 237 30.93 6.56 8.66
C GLY A 237 29.96 7.28 9.62
N GLN A 238 28.73 7.58 9.23
CA GLN A 238 27.74 8.16 10.15
C GLN A 238 27.01 7.03 10.90
N GLU A 239 27.11 7.03 12.24
CA GLU A 239 26.29 6.15 13.07
C GLU A 239 24.81 6.59 13.00
N MET A 240 23.96 5.70 12.48
CA MET A 240 22.52 5.96 12.32
C MET A 240 21.76 5.42 13.54
N THR A 241 21.37 6.34 14.42
CA THR A 241 20.58 6.08 15.64
C THR A 241 19.09 6.18 15.39
N GLU A 242 18.29 5.76 16.36
CA GLU A 242 16.82 5.91 16.32
C GLU A 242 16.40 7.40 16.27
N SER A 243 17.13 8.28 16.94
CA SER A 243 16.89 9.73 16.87
C SER A 243 17.18 10.31 15.47
N CYS A 244 18.15 9.74 14.73
CA CYS A 244 18.38 10.12 13.33
C CYS A 244 17.21 9.70 12.44
N LEU A 245 16.65 8.50 12.64
CA LEU A 245 15.44 8.06 11.94
C LEU A 245 14.28 9.00 12.23
N GLU A 246 14.02 9.25 13.50
CA GLU A 246 12.90 10.09 13.92
C GLU A 246 12.99 11.50 13.29
N ALA A 247 14.16 12.13 13.37
CA ALA A 247 14.39 13.43 12.77
C ALA A 247 14.18 13.43 11.25
N ALA A 248 14.69 12.41 10.54
CA ALA A 248 14.53 12.28 9.10
C ALA A 248 13.05 12.06 8.69
N LEU A 249 12.30 11.26 9.47
CA LEU A 249 10.88 11.05 9.23
C LEU A 249 10.04 12.29 9.53
N GLN A 250 10.35 13.04 10.59
CA GLN A 250 9.68 14.31 10.88
C GLN A 250 9.94 15.33 9.76
N GLU A 251 11.16 15.46 9.29
CA GLU A 251 11.50 16.33 8.19
C GLU A 251 10.77 15.93 6.91
N LEU A 252 10.81 14.63 6.55
CA LEU A 252 10.07 14.08 5.42
C LEU A 252 8.57 14.40 5.51
N LEU A 253 7.93 14.15 6.66
CA LEU A 253 6.49 14.35 6.86
C LEU A 253 6.06 15.82 6.87
N LEU A 254 6.95 16.76 7.24
CA LEU A 254 6.63 18.18 7.33
C LEU A 254 7.06 19.00 6.11
N ARG A 255 8.02 18.52 5.32
CA ARG A 255 8.65 19.27 4.23
C ARG A 255 8.77 18.51 2.91
N GLY A 256 8.50 17.20 2.94
CA GLY A 256 8.63 16.37 1.75
C GLY A 256 7.58 16.67 0.69
N VAL A 257 7.58 15.83 -0.34
CA VAL A 257 6.67 15.97 -1.48
C VAL A 257 5.20 16.11 -1.06
N ASN A 258 4.50 16.99 -1.71
CA ASN A 258 3.17 17.45 -1.34
C ASN A 258 2.08 16.50 -1.85
N ASN A 259 2.11 15.23 -1.39
CA ASN A 259 1.11 14.23 -1.73
C ASN A 259 1.02 13.09 -0.68
N ILE A 260 -0.01 12.27 -0.78
CA ILE A 260 -0.33 11.18 0.16
C ILE A 260 0.73 10.06 0.22
N HIS A 261 1.60 9.92 -0.80
CA HIS A 261 2.69 8.92 -0.80
C HIS A 261 3.73 9.20 0.29
N LEU A 262 3.83 10.45 0.72
CA LEU A 262 4.69 10.87 1.82
C LEU A 262 4.47 10.00 3.07
N LEU A 263 3.20 9.77 3.45
CA LEU A 263 2.83 8.97 4.60
C LEU A 263 3.25 7.50 4.44
N THR A 264 3.03 6.94 3.26
CA THR A 264 3.34 5.53 2.98
C THR A 264 4.83 5.29 2.84
N LEU A 265 5.59 6.27 2.36
CA LEU A 265 7.06 6.21 2.31
C LEU A 265 7.66 6.29 3.71
N ALA A 266 7.20 7.22 4.54
CA ALA A 266 7.65 7.33 5.92
C ALA A 266 7.40 6.04 6.72
N ASP A 267 6.23 5.42 6.57
CA ASP A 267 5.90 4.12 7.16
C ASP A 267 6.81 2.99 6.64
N ALA A 268 7.07 2.96 5.34
CA ALA A 268 7.95 1.96 4.76
C ALA A 268 9.39 2.08 5.28
N ILE A 269 9.94 3.28 5.32
CA ILE A 269 11.28 3.56 5.88
C ILE A 269 11.32 3.13 7.36
N SER A 270 10.32 3.52 8.14
CA SER A 270 10.20 3.18 9.56
C SER A 270 10.22 1.66 9.78
N TRP A 271 9.43 0.91 9.02
CA TRP A 271 9.39 -0.55 9.14
C TRP A 271 10.69 -1.23 8.68
N LEU A 272 11.25 -0.79 7.54
CA LEU A 272 12.48 -1.36 6.98
C LEU A 272 13.70 -1.07 7.86
N TRP A 273 13.69 0.03 8.61
CA TRP A 273 14.74 0.36 9.57
C TRP A 273 14.97 -0.72 10.61
N ASP A 274 13.89 -1.33 11.10
CA ASP A 274 13.98 -2.45 12.06
C ASP A 274 14.24 -3.78 11.36
N ALA A 275 13.62 -3.98 10.20
CA ALA A 275 13.66 -5.25 9.50
C ALA A 275 15.00 -5.56 8.84
N LEU A 276 15.77 -4.54 8.42
CA LEU A 276 17.00 -4.71 7.63
C LEU A 276 18.30 -4.50 8.44
N GLY A 277 18.20 -3.95 9.65
CA GLY A 277 19.36 -3.72 10.51
C GLY A 277 20.27 -2.56 10.08
N HIS A 278 21.44 -2.48 10.73
CA HIS A 278 22.29 -1.29 10.68
C HIS A 278 22.83 -0.92 9.30
N GLU A 279 23.13 -1.90 8.45
CA GLU A 279 23.72 -1.66 7.13
C GLU A 279 22.77 -0.92 6.17
N ALA A 280 21.44 -1.09 6.33
CA ALA A 280 20.42 -0.43 5.50
C ALA A 280 20.10 1.00 5.96
N ARG A 281 20.39 1.36 7.21
CA ARG A 281 19.98 2.62 7.81
C ARG A 281 20.48 3.88 7.09
N PRO A 282 21.74 3.95 6.64
CA PRO A 282 22.22 5.10 5.87
C PRO A 282 21.44 5.30 4.56
N PHE A 283 21.12 4.20 3.86
CA PHE A 283 20.30 4.25 2.64
C PHE A 283 18.89 4.76 2.93
N LEU A 284 18.22 4.22 3.95
CA LEU A 284 16.87 4.62 4.33
C LEU A 284 16.80 6.10 4.75
N SER A 285 17.81 6.57 5.49
CA SER A 285 17.94 7.99 5.82
C SER A 285 18.18 8.86 4.58
N GLY A 286 18.99 8.37 3.64
CA GLY A 286 19.22 9.02 2.34
C GLY A 286 17.94 9.15 1.52
N VAL A 287 17.10 8.09 1.46
CA VAL A 287 15.80 8.14 0.80
C VAL A 287 14.89 9.18 1.44
N ALA A 288 14.80 9.22 2.79
CA ALA A 288 13.99 10.22 3.47
C ALA A 288 14.40 11.64 3.08
N ARG A 289 15.70 11.93 3.11
CA ARG A 289 16.25 13.26 2.75
C ARG A 289 16.11 13.62 1.28
N HIS A 290 16.14 12.63 0.38
CA HIS A 290 15.96 12.87 -1.06
C HIS A 290 14.57 13.40 -1.39
N HIS A 291 13.56 13.07 -0.59
CA HIS A 291 12.17 13.46 -0.81
C HIS A 291 11.73 14.69 0.02
N VAL A 292 12.67 15.36 0.68
CA VAL A 292 12.47 16.67 1.35
C VAL A 292 12.82 17.78 0.38
#